data_aec973fa63920f1246d2aa2e8f513e75
#
_entry.id   aec973fa63920f1246d2aa2e8f513e75
#
_cell.length_a   1.000
_cell.length_b   1.000
_cell.length_c   1.000
_cell.angle_alpha   90.00
_cell.angle_beta   90.00
_cell.angle_gamma   90.00
#
_symmetry.space_group_name_H-M   'P 1'
#
loop_
_entity.id
_entity.type
_entity.pdbx_description
1 polymer ?
#
loop_
_entity_poly.entity_id
_entity_poly.type
_entity_poly.pdbx_seq_one_letter_code
_entity_poly.pdbx_strand_id
1 'polypeptide(L)'
;MEKNMAEKKKKPIGKIILIVVVVIIALGAFGSLSGGDKGSDSSTSGGTAKTEQAEEKKQEQEPYTISDEALDTSNPYGVKITGTLVNNTDDDKSYLQIEYNLYDADGAQIGTALANINNLKAGGTWKFEAASMEKPEDVASWERVDVSGF
;
A
#
# COMPACT_ATOMS: atom_id res chain seq x y z
N MET A 1 -44.75 16.56 37.41
CA MET A 1 -44.47 15.52 36.36
C MET A 1 -43.28 15.97 35.59
N GLU A 2 -42.10 15.61 36.06
CA GLU A 2 -40.81 15.92 35.39
C GLU A 2 -40.51 14.86 34.38
N LYS A 3 -40.35 15.28 33.12
CA LYS A 3 -39.88 14.43 32.02
C LYS A 3 -38.37 14.37 32.08
N ASN A 4 -37.84 13.24 32.52
CA ASN A 4 -36.44 12.86 32.39
C ASN A 4 -36.10 12.73 30.89
N MET A 5 -35.38 13.72 30.36
CA MET A 5 -34.67 13.58 29.08
C MET A 5 -33.40 12.78 29.32
N ALA A 6 -33.39 11.52 28.89
CA ALA A 6 -32.21 10.72 28.88
C ALA A 6 -31.25 11.27 27.81
N GLU A 7 -30.16 11.84 28.27
CA GLU A 7 -29.04 12.32 27.47
C GLU A 7 -28.35 11.11 26.82
N LYS A 8 -28.50 10.96 25.49
CA LYS A 8 -27.81 9.95 24.71
C LYS A 8 -26.33 10.33 24.66
N LYS A 9 -25.51 9.68 25.50
CA LYS A 9 -24.05 9.76 25.42
C LYS A 9 -23.59 9.31 24.04
N LYS A 10 -23.07 10.23 23.25
CA LYS A 10 -22.34 9.94 22.02
C LYS A 10 -21.07 9.17 22.40
N LYS A 11 -21.00 7.92 21.99
CA LYS A 11 -19.76 7.12 22.08
C LYS A 11 -18.69 7.78 21.20
N PRO A 12 -17.44 7.88 21.65
CA PRO A 12 -16.38 8.41 20.81
C PRO A 12 -16.15 7.43 19.65
N ILE A 13 -16.20 7.98 18.46
CA ILE A 13 -15.88 7.29 17.20
C ILE A 13 -14.50 6.66 17.33
N GLY A 14 -14.48 5.32 17.24
CA GLY A 14 -13.29 4.51 17.40
C GLY A 14 -12.17 4.97 16.47
N LYS A 15 -10.99 4.97 17.01
CA LYS A 15 -9.75 5.31 16.32
C LYS A 15 -9.62 4.44 15.08
N ILE A 16 -9.61 5.10 13.94
CA ILE A 16 -9.22 4.50 12.66
C ILE A 16 -7.79 4.00 12.84
N ILE A 17 -7.61 2.70 12.91
CA ILE A 17 -6.28 2.10 12.91
C ILE A 17 -5.83 2.09 11.45
N LEU A 18 -5.15 3.17 11.09
CA LEU A 18 -4.40 3.23 9.85
C LEU A 18 -3.18 2.31 10.03
N ILE A 19 -3.24 1.10 9.51
CA ILE A 19 -2.05 0.24 9.45
C ILE A 19 -1.21 0.74 8.29
N VAL A 20 -0.39 1.74 8.57
CA VAL A 20 0.70 2.13 7.67
C VAL A 20 1.82 1.12 7.91
N VAL A 21 2.00 0.18 7.01
CA VAL A 21 3.21 -0.64 6.97
C VAL A 21 4.33 0.26 6.47
N VAL A 22 5.02 0.91 7.40
CA VAL A 22 6.25 1.63 7.10
C VAL A 22 7.36 0.59 7.00
N VAL A 23 7.74 0.24 5.77
CA VAL A 23 8.99 -0.47 5.51
C VAL A 23 10.13 0.51 5.73
N ILE A 24 10.71 0.48 6.92
CA ILE A 24 11.93 1.25 7.20
C ILE A 24 13.09 0.51 6.55
N ILE A 25 13.56 1.03 5.42
CA ILE A 25 14.85 0.64 4.86
C ILE A 25 15.91 1.32 5.71
N ALA A 26 16.52 0.56 6.63
CA ALA A 26 17.69 1.00 7.37
C ALA A 26 18.89 0.99 6.41
N LEU A 27 19.24 2.15 5.86
CA LEU A 27 20.52 2.39 5.23
C LEU A 27 21.58 2.43 6.33
N GLY A 28 22.23 1.28 6.56
CA GLY A 28 23.42 1.19 7.37
C GLY A 28 24.59 1.86 6.67
N ALA A 29 24.87 3.11 7.01
CA ALA A 29 26.11 3.77 6.66
C ALA A 29 27.22 3.22 7.57
N PHE A 30 28.04 2.32 7.04
CA PHE A 30 29.31 1.96 7.68
C PHE A 30 30.36 2.96 7.24
N GLY A 31 30.60 3.94 8.09
CA GLY A 31 31.76 4.83 7.99
C GLY A 31 33.04 4.10 8.42
N SER A 32 33.93 3.94 7.48
CA SER A 32 35.27 3.45 7.74
C SER A 32 36.20 4.63 8.07
N LEU A 33 36.71 4.69 9.28
CA LEU A 33 37.80 5.61 9.66
C LEU A 33 39.12 4.84 9.71
N SER A 34 39.99 5.19 8.78
CA SER A 34 41.37 5.66 8.93
C SER A 34 42.35 4.89 9.79
N GLY A 35 43.52 4.73 9.23
CA GLY A 35 44.76 4.86 9.96
C GLY A 35 45.87 3.92 9.55
N GLY A 36 46.72 4.35 8.68
CA GLY A 36 48.15 4.50 8.74
C GLY A 36 49.05 3.27 8.96
N ASP A 37 49.89 3.13 8.04
CA ASP A 37 51.38 3.06 8.05
C ASP A 37 52.02 1.75 7.61
N LYS A 38 52.82 1.90 6.55
CA LYS A 38 54.08 1.30 6.12
C LYS A 38 54.40 -0.18 6.37
N GLY A 39 54.87 -0.79 5.30
CA GLY A 39 55.93 -1.78 5.36
C GLY A 39 55.86 -2.86 4.26
N SER A 40 56.50 -2.59 3.17
CA SER A 40 57.45 -3.41 2.38
C SER A 40 57.33 -4.94 2.35
N ASP A 41 57.34 -5.41 1.17
CA ASP A 41 58.11 -6.51 0.51
C ASP A 41 57.44 -7.85 0.23
N SER A 42 57.38 -8.10 -1.06
CA SER A 42 57.86 -9.27 -1.81
C SER A 42 57.05 -10.58 -1.83
N SER A 43 56.78 -10.88 -3.06
CA SER A 43 56.84 -12.16 -3.81
C SER A 43 55.61 -13.11 -3.81
N THR A 44 55.05 -13.17 -5.00
CA THR A 44 54.79 -14.35 -5.84
C THR A 44 53.97 -15.52 -5.29
N SER A 45 52.77 -15.72 -5.81
CA SER A 45 52.41 -16.93 -6.59
C SER A 45 50.89 -17.08 -6.73
N GLY A 46 50.50 -17.32 -7.95
CA GLY A 46 49.24 -17.74 -8.51
C GLY A 46 48.22 -18.35 -7.59
N GLY A 47 47.02 -17.80 -7.72
CA GLY A 47 45.81 -18.37 -7.14
C GLY A 47 44.62 -17.73 -7.81
N THR A 48 43.98 -18.51 -8.64
CA THR A 48 42.76 -18.26 -9.38
C THR A 48 41.76 -17.45 -8.60
N ALA A 49 41.53 -16.21 -9.00
CA ALA A 49 40.46 -15.38 -8.47
C ALA A 49 39.12 -15.98 -8.94
N LYS A 50 38.45 -16.68 -8.07
CA LYS A 50 37.05 -17.03 -8.19
C LYS A 50 36.28 -15.73 -8.01
N THR A 51 35.82 -15.19 -9.12
CA THR A 51 34.84 -14.08 -9.11
C THR A 51 33.61 -14.58 -8.40
N GLU A 52 33.43 -14.21 -7.15
CA GLU A 52 32.13 -14.24 -6.50
C GLU A 52 31.30 -13.16 -7.17
N GLN A 53 30.46 -13.59 -8.10
CA GLN A 53 29.31 -12.80 -8.54
C GLN A 53 28.46 -12.57 -7.31
N ALA A 54 28.51 -11.36 -6.79
CA ALA A 54 27.47 -10.88 -5.91
C ALA A 54 26.17 -10.96 -6.73
N GLU A 55 25.34 -11.94 -6.43
CA GLU A 55 23.96 -11.95 -6.87
C GLU A 55 23.31 -10.70 -6.25
N GLU A 56 23.18 -9.65 -7.04
CA GLU A 56 22.22 -8.58 -6.78
C GLU A 56 20.87 -9.27 -6.65
N LYS A 57 20.39 -9.44 -5.42
CA LYS A 57 18.99 -9.72 -5.17
C LYS A 57 18.21 -8.57 -5.79
N LYS A 58 17.73 -8.78 -7.02
CA LYS A 58 16.71 -7.96 -7.64
C LYS A 58 15.58 -7.88 -6.62
N GLN A 59 15.45 -6.74 -5.96
CA GLN A 59 14.28 -6.49 -5.11
C GLN A 59 13.08 -6.66 -6.03
N GLU A 60 12.27 -7.66 -5.74
CA GLU A 60 11.01 -7.90 -6.43
C GLU A 60 10.13 -6.68 -6.15
N GLN A 61 10.09 -5.77 -7.09
CA GLN A 61 9.28 -4.57 -7.00
C GLN A 61 7.83 -5.00 -7.10
N GLU A 62 7.01 -4.59 -6.13
CA GLU A 62 5.58 -4.82 -6.18
C GLU A 62 5.02 -4.35 -7.53
N PRO A 63 4.18 -5.15 -8.20
CA PRO A 63 3.69 -4.85 -9.55
C PRO A 63 2.91 -3.53 -9.61
N TYR A 64 2.32 -3.13 -8.49
CA TYR A 64 1.55 -1.89 -8.35
C TYR A 64 1.91 -1.18 -7.07
N THR A 65 2.03 0.15 -7.14
CA THR A 65 2.07 1.01 -5.96
C THR A 65 0.73 1.70 -5.81
N ILE A 66 0.12 1.62 -4.61
CA ILE A 66 -1.14 2.28 -4.32
C ILE A 66 -0.94 3.25 -3.16
N SER A 67 -1.42 4.46 -3.31
CA SER A 67 -1.29 5.56 -2.34
C SER A 67 -2.57 6.39 -2.25
N ASP A 68 -2.63 7.23 -1.21
CA ASP A 68 -3.70 8.22 -1.00
C ASP A 68 -5.10 7.61 -0.91
N GLU A 69 -5.20 6.37 -0.39
CA GLU A 69 -6.48 5.68 -0.24
C GLU A 69 -7.33 6.37 0.83
N ALA A 70 -8.56 6.72 0.47
CA ALA A 70 -9.49 7.39 1.36
C ALA A 70 -10.95 6.98 1.07
N LEU A 71 -11.74 6.80 2.14
CA LEU A 71 -13.18 6.60 2.03
C LEU A 71 -13.88 7.95 1.88
N ASP A 72 -14.60 8.13 0.77
CA ASP A 72 -15.48 9.26 0.50
C ASP A 72 -16.92 8.90 0.81
N THR A 73 -17.49 9.57 1.79
CA THR A 73 -18.86 9.41 2.28
C THR A 73 -19.76 10.61 1.94
N SER A 74 -19.35 11.44 0.99
CA SER A 74 -20.08 12.67 0.62
C SER A 74 -21.39 12.42 -0.10
N ASN A 75 -21.53 11.26 -0.76
CA ASN A 75 -22.75 10.85 -1.43
C ASN A 75 -23.67 10.05 -0.47
N PRO A 76 -24.92 10.48 -0.24
CA PRO A 76 -25.82 9.78 0.69
C PRO A 76 -26.33 8.42 0.17
N TYR A 77 -26.11 8.11 -1.09
CA TYR A 77 -26.60 6.88 -1.73
C TYR A 77 -25.53 5.81 -1.95
N GLY A 78 -24.31 6.07 -1.53
CA GLY A 78 -23.23 5.12 -1.70
C GLY A 78 -21.90 5.71 -1.28
N VAL A 79 -20.91 4.85 -1.06
CA VAL A 79 -19.55 5.26 -0.71
C VAL A 79 -18.60 5.06 -1.89
N LYS A 80 -17.46 5.74 -1.87
CA LYS A 80 -16.34 5.52 -2.78
C LYS A 80 -15.06 5.41 -1.99
N ILE A 81 -14.13 4.56 -2.47
CA ILE A 81 -12.73 4.59 -2.03
C ILE A 81 -11.92 5.18 -3.17
N THR A 82 -11.28 6.31 -2.89
CA THR A 82 -10.43 7.01 -3.85
C THR A 82 -8.97 6.71 -3.59
N GLY A 83 -8.13 6.81 -4.61
CA GLY A 83 -6.69 6.62 -4.47
C GLY A 83 -5.95 6.79 -5.78
N THR A 84 -4.64 6.53 -5.71
CA THR A 84 -3.74 6.57 -6.86
C THR A 84 -3.01 5.24 -7.00
N LEU A 85 -3.06 4.63 -8.18
CA LEU A 85 -2.34 3.41 -8.53
C LEU A 85 -1.32 3.70 -9.62
N VAL A 86 -0.08 3.22 -9.43
CA VAL A 86 1.00 3.24 -10.42
C VAL A 86 1.27 1.81 -10.89
N ASN A 87 1.26 1.59 -12.19
CA ASN A 87 1.70 0.33 -12.80
C ASN A 87 3.23 0.29 -12.85
N ASN A 88 3.87 -0.46 -11.95
CA ASN A 88 5.33 -0.59 -11.88
C ASN A 88 5.88 -1.66 -12.82
N THR A 89 5.01 -2.35 -13.56
CA THR A 89 5.44 -3.37 -14.53
C THR A 89 5.88 -2.73 -15.85
N ASP A 90 6.66 -3.47 -16.63
CA ASP A 90 7.07 -3.07 -17.97
C ASP A 90 5.99 -3.34 -19.04
N ASP A 91 4.83 -3.86 -18.62
CA ASP A 91 3.74 -4.26 -19.50
C ASP A 91 2.55 -3.30 -19.41
N ASP A 92 1.95 -2.99 -20.56
CA ASP A 92 0.65 -2.34 -20.65
C ASP A 92 -0.43 -3.30 -20.15
N LYS A 93 -1.37 -2.81 -19.33
CA LYS A 93 -2.52 -3.58 -18.86
C LYS A 93 -3.74 -3.26 -19.71
N SER A 94 -4.25 -4.26 -20.42
CA SER A 94 -5.48 -4.13 -21.22
C SER A 94 -6.69 -3.86 -20.34
N TYR A 95 -6.69 -4.46 -19.14
CA TYR A 95 -7.70 -4.28 -18.09
C TYR A 95 -7.01 -4.37 -16.73
N LEU A 96 -7.41 -3.52 -15.81
CA LEU A 96 -7.01 -3.58 -14.41
C LEU A 96 -8.20 -3.26 -13.52
N GLN A 97 -8.37 -4.03 -12.44
CA GLN A 97 -9.42 -3.86 -11.43
C GLN A 97 -8.81 -3.81 -10.04
N ILE A 98 -9.39 -3.00 -9.19
CA ILE A 98 -9.10 -2.95 -7.75
C ILE A 98 -10.38 -3.19 -6.97
N GLU A 99 -10.31 -4.03 -5.93
CA GLU A 99 -11.43 -4.47 -5.12
C GLU A 99 -11.19 -4.21 -3.64
N TYR A 100 -12.24 -3.76 -2.96
CA TYR A 100 -12.28 -3.51 -1.52
C TYR A 100 -13.47 -4.21 -0.90
N ASN A 101 -13.29 -4.81 0.28
CA ASN A 101 -14.37 -5.23 1.15
C ASN A 101 -14.77 -4.07 2.07
N LEU A 102 -16.06 -3.93 2.31
CA LEU A 102 -16.65 -2.95 3.21
C LEU A 102 -17.25 -3.67 4.42
N TYR A 103 -17.02 -3.12 5.61
CA TYR A 103 -17.43 -3.71 6.87
C TYR A 103 -18.25 -2.72 7.70
N ASP A 104 -19.22 -3.26 8.44
CA ASP A 104 -19.99 -2.51 9.44
C ASP A 104 -19.23 -2.32 10.76
N ALA A 105 -19.90 -1.73 11.75
CA ALA A 105 -19.33 -1.46 13.06
C ALA A 105 -19.06 -2.72 13.90
N ASP A 106 -19.69 -3.82 13.57
CA ASP A 106 -19.52 -5.13 14.22
C ASP A 106 -18.43 -5.97 13.53
N GLY A 107 -17.89 -5.48 12.40
CA GLY A 107 -16.86 -6.14 11.60
C GLY A 107 -17.41 -7.16 10.60
N ALA A 108 -18.72 -7.18 10.37
CA ALA A 108 -19.31 -8.02 9.34
C ALA A 108 -19.10 -7.36 7.97
N GLN A 109 -18.74 -8.16 6.97
CA GLN A 109 -18.66 -7.68 5.59
C GLN A 109 -20.06 -7.42 5.06
N ILE A 110 -20.33 -6.18 4.65
CA ILE A 110 -21.63 -5.71 4.17
C ILE A 110 -21.67 -5.47 2.67
N GLY A 111 -20.51 -5.36 2.02
CA GLY A 111 -20.45 -5.13 0.58
C GLY A 111 -19.03 -5.08 0.05
N THR A 112 -18.93 -4.71 -1.23
CA THR A 112 -17.67 -4.49 -1.94
C THR A 112 -17.70 -3.16 -2.68
N ALA A 113 -16.51 -2.54 -2.85
CA ALA A 113 -16.31 -1.40 -3.73
C ALA A 113 -15.33 -1.77 -4.83
N LEU A 114 -15.64 -1.41 -6.08
CA LEU A 114 -14.88 -1.78 -7.26
C LEU A 114 -14.53 -0.56 -8.11
N ALA A 115 -13.29 -0.54 -8.62
CA ALA A 115 -12.87 0.35 -9.69
C ALA A 115 -12.16 -0.45 -10.77
N ASN A 116 -12.26 -0.03 -12.03
CA ASN A 116 -11.51 -0.62 -13.13
C ASN A 116 -11.09 0.43 -14.14
N ILE A 117 -10.04 0.10 -14.90
CA ILE A 117 -9.54 0.91 -16.00
C ILE A 117 -9.10 -0.01 -17.16
N ASN A 118 -9.21 0.50 -18.38
CA ASN A 118 -8.68 -0.17 -19.57
C ASN A 118 -7.42 0.55 -20.07
N ASN A 119 -6.50 -0.23 -20.65
CA ASN A 119 -5.31 0.28 -21.34
C ASN A 119 -4.40 1.15 -20.46
N LEU A 120 -4.15 0.74 -19.20
CA LEU A 120 -3.16 1.39 -18.35
C LEU A 120 -1.75 1.04 -18.83
N LYS A 121 -0.98 2.05 -19.23
CA LYS A 121 0.37 1.88 -19.75
C LYS A 121 1.36 1.41 -18.68
N ALA A 122 2.44 0.76 -19.14
CA ALA A 122 3.64 0.53 -18.34
C ALA A 122 4.11 1.86 -17.72
N GLY A 123 4.39 1.89 -16.42
CA GLY A 123 4.72 3.10 -15.67
C GLY A 123 3.57 4.12 -15.53
N GLY A 124 2.38 3.78 -16.02
CA GLY A 124 1.20 4.66 -16.01
C GLY A 124 0.62 4.84 -14.61
N THR A 125 0.02 6.00 -14.40
CA THR A 125 -0.66 6.36 -13.14
C THR A 125 -2.16 6.46 -13.37
N TRP A 126 -2.93 5.82 -12.48
CA TRP A 126 -4.38 5.85 -12.47
C TRP A 126 -4.92 6.40 -11.15
N LYS A 127 -5.71 7.49 -11.21
CA LYS A 127 -6.50 7.95 -10.08
C LYS A 127 -7.84 7.24 -10.14
N PHE A 128 -8.12 6.40 -9.15
CA PHE A 128 -9.30 5.55 -9.15
C PHE A 128 -10.36 6.02 -8.15
N GLU A 129 -11.60 5.63 -8.43
CA GLU A 129 -12.74 5.73 -7.54
C GLU A 129 -13.44 4.37 -7.53
N ALA A 130 -13.20 3.57 -6.49
CA ALA A 130 -13.88 2.30 -6.28
C ALA A 130 -15.23 2.58 -5.62
N ALA A 131 -16.31 2.31 -6.34
CA ALA A 131 -17.67 2.65 -5.93
C ALA A 131 -18.41 1.46 -5.32
N SER A 132 -19.27 1.76 -4.34
CA SER A 132 -20.26 0.85 -3.76
C SER A 132 -21.58 1.55 -3.57
N MET A 133 -22.66 0.75 -3.52
CA MET A 133 -24.01 1.24 -3.22
C MET A 133 -24.35 1.17 -1.72
N GLU A 134 -23.39 0.73 -0.89
CA GLU A 134 -23.55 0.73 0.56
C GLU A 134 -23.63 2.15 1.09
N LYS A 135 -24.55 2.39 2.03
CA LYS A 135 -24.77 3.73 2.58
C LYS A 135 -23.61 4.14 3.49
N PRO A 136 -23.27 5.43 3.51
CA PRO A 136 -22.19 5.96 4.36
C PRO A 136 -22.32 5.63 5.85
N GLU A 137 -23.57 5.60 6.37
CA GLU A 137 -23.85 5.30 7.78
C GLU A 137 -23.60 3.83 8.15
N ASP A 138 -23.62 2.93 7.18
CA ASP A 138 -23.47 1.49 7.40
C ASP A 138 -21.99 1.05 7.30
N VAL A 139 -21.13 1.84 6.64
CA VAL A 139 -19.72 1.51 6.43
C VAL A 139 -18.86 2.08 7.56
N ALA A 140 -18.28 1.19 8.39
CA ALA A 140 -17.38 1.56 9.47
C ALA A 140 -15.90 1.42 9.10
N SER A 141 -15.55 0.48 8.22
CA SER A 141 -14.17 0.24 7.76
C SER A 141 -14.14 -0.43 6.39
N TRP A 142 -12.97 -0.48 5.80
CA TRP A 142 -12.72 -1.11 4.51
C TRP A 142 -11.33 -1.73 4.45
N GLU A 143 -11.16 -2.70 3.57
CA GLU A 143 -9.91 -3.39 3.32
C GLU A 143 -9.74 -3.65 1.83
N ARG A 144 -8.55 -3.37 1.27
CA ARG A 144 -8.22 -3.75 -0.10
C ARG A 144 -7.98 -5.25 -0.18
N VAL A 145 -8.69 -5.91 -1.08
CA VAL A 145 -8.64 -7.37 -1.27
C VAL A 145 -7.65 -7.73 -2.36
N ASP A 146 -7.80 -7.12 -3.53
CA ASP A 146 -7.07 -7.53 -4.72
C ASP A 146 -6.85 -6.39 -5.72
N VAL A 147 -5.78 -6.55 -6.52
CA VAL A 147 -5.52 -5.79 -7.73
C VAL A 147 -5.23 -6.80 -8.84
N SER A 148 -6.19 -6.99 -9.72
CA SER A 148 -6.14 -8.01 -10.77
C SER A 148 -6.25 -7.40 -12.17
N GLY A 149 -5.62 -8.05 -13.15
CA GLY A 149 -5.65 -7.57 -14.53
C GLY A 149 -4.77 -8.36 -15.48
N PHE A 150 -4.86 -8.02 -16.79
CA PHE A 150 -4.16 -8.68 -17.90
C PHE A 150 -3.78 -7.71 -19.02
#